data_6ab8b969dd772476e18098532f57283f
#
_entry.id   6ab8b969dd772476e18098532f57283f
#
_cell.length_a   1.000
_cell.length_b   1.000
_cell.length_c   1.000
_cell.angle_alpha   90.00
_cell.angle_beta   90.00
_cell.angle_gamma   90.00
#
_symmetry.space_group_name_H-M   'P 1'
#
loop_
_entity.id
_entity.type
_entity.pdbx_description
1 polymer ?
#
loop_
_entity_poly.entity_id
_entity_poly.type
_entity_poly.pdbx_seq_one_letter_code
_entity_poly.pdbx_strand_id
1 'polypeptide(L)'
;MATNEIHSILVAVDISHDGSAVCEFTRNLARALGAQVTALYVVEELPEGLRGLDLPALRPEDEVPEREQEALRRLRDHARENLGPDAGLYVTAGEPAREILRVARERGIDLVIMGNHGRKGLAKALYGSTVQEVTEAAAVPVLTVPVPG
;
A
#
# COMPACT_ATOMS: atom_id res chain seq x y z
N MET A 1 5.26 24.96 -13.58
CA MET A 1 5.05 23.75 -14.35
C MET A 1 5.31 22.54 -13.50
N ALA A 2 4.34 21.65 -13.40
CA ALA A 2 4.54 20.44 -12.61
C ALA A 2 5.65 19.60 -13.25
N THR A 3 6.72 19.35 -12.51
CA THR A 3 7.71 18.39 -12.92
C THR A 3 7.13 17.01 -12.68
N ASN A 4 7.23 16.12 -13.65
CA ASN A 4 6.80 14.73 -13.50
C ASN A 4 7.83 13.91 -12.72
N GLU A 5 8.49 14.55 -11.76
CA GLU A 5 9.44 13.85 -10.91
C GLU A 5 8.69 13.05 -9.85
N ILE A 6 9.13 11.83 -9.66
CA ILE A 6 8.51 10.93 -8.69
C ILE A 6 9.37 10.93 -7.43
N HIS A 7 8.84 11.54 -6.39
CA HIS A 7 9.49 11.61 -5.08
C HIS A 7 8.84 10.68 -4.06
N SER A 8 7.57 10.33 -4.26
CA SER A 8 6.82 9.51 -3.33
C SER A 8 6.01 8.45 -4.06
N ILE A 9 6.15 7.22 -3.61
CA ILE A 9 5.48 6.05 -4.18
C ILE A 9 4.60 5.44 -3.11
N LEU A 10 3.35 5.17 -3.45
CA LEU A 10 2.44 4.39 -2.61
C LEU A 10 2.30 3.00 -3.24
N VAL A 11 2.65 1.96 -2.49
CA VAL A 11 2.43 0.59 -2.93
C VAL A 11 1.30 -0.02 -2.12
N ALA A 12 0.24 -0.44 -2.79
CA ALA A 12 -0.87 -1.14 -2.15
C ALA A 12 -0.48 -2.61 -2.00
N VAL A 13 -0.38 -3.05 -0.75
CA VAL A 13 0.08 -4.40 -0.42
C VAL A 13 -1.10 -5.23 0.05
N ASP A 14 -1.27 -6.40 -0.54
CA ASP A 14 -2.25 -7.39 -0.12
C ASP A 14 -1.53 -8.51 0.63
N ILE A 15 -1.71 -8.53 1.95
CA ILE A 15 -1.05 -9.53 2.79
C ILE A 15 -1.69 -10.93 2.70
N SER A 16 -2.88 -11.04 2.13
CA SER A 16 -3.52 -12.34 1.91
C SER A 16 -2.91 -13.10 0.74
N HIS A 17 -2.12 -12.42 -0.08
CA HIS A 17 -1.42 -12.99 -1.22
C HIS A 17 0.07 -12.67 -1.11
N ASP A 18 0.88 -13.44 -1.82
CA ASP A 18 2.31 -13.17 -1.87
C ASP A 18 2.56 -11.88 -2.65
N GLY A 19 2.73 -10.78 -1.91
CA GLY A 19 3.03 -9.47 -2.47
C GLY A 19 4.51 -9.22 -2.74
N SER A 20 5.36 -10.24 -2.58
CA SER A 20 6.81 -10.04 -2.67
C SER A 20 7.27 -9.53 -4.03
N ALA A 21 6.67 -9.99 -5.12
CA ALA A 21 7.02 -9.51 -6.47
C ALA A 21 6.73 -8.03 -6.65
N VAL A 22 5.58 -7.57 -6.14
CA VAL A 22 5.19 -6.16 -6.20
C VAL A 22 6.12 -5.31 -5.36
N CYS A 23 6.42 -5.78 -4.15
CA CYS A 23 7.30 -5.06 -3.24
C CYS A 23 8.74 -5.01 -3.76
N GLU A 24 9.24 -6.10 -4.31
CA GLU A 24 10.58 -6.15 -4.89
C GLU A 24 10.71 -5.15 -6.06
N PHE A 25 9.73 -5.15 -6.95
CA PHE A 25 9.69 -4.21 -8.06
C PHE A 25 9.66 -2.76 -7.54
N THR A 26 8.81 -2.50 -6.56
CA THR A 26 8.67 -1.16 -5.97
C THR A 26 9.98 -0.71 -5.34
N ARG A 27 10.63 -1.58 -4.58
CA ARG A 27 11.90 -1.27 -3.93
C ARG A 27 12.97 -0.91 -4.96
N ASN A 28 13.08 -1.70 -6.03
CA ASN A 28 14.07 -1.47 -7.08
C ASN A 28 13.80 -0.16 -7.82
N LEU A 29 12.55 0.10 -8.15
CA LEU A 29 12.16 1.34 -8.83
C LEU A 29 12.41 2.56 -7.94
N ALA A 30 12.02 2.49 -6.67
CA ALA A 30 12.22 3.58 -5.72
C ALA A 30 13.70 3.90 -5.55
N ARG A 31 14.53 2.88 -5.50
CA ARG A 31 15.98 3.07 -5.40
C ARG A 31 16.52 3.77 -6.65
N ALA A 32 16.07 3.36 -7.83
CA ALA A 32 16.50 3.97 -9.08
C ALA A 32 16.09 5.44 -9.19
N LEU A 33 14.92 5.79 -8.65
CA LEU A 33 14.38 7.15 -8.70
C LEU A 33 14.76 8.02 -7.50
N GLY A 34 15.33 7.43 -6.46
CA GLY A 34 15.53 8.15 -5.21
C GLY A 34 14.24 8.54 -4.52
N ALA A 35 13.19 7.74 -4.70
CA ALA A 35 11.87 8.02 -4.18
C ALA A 35 11.63 7.34 -2.83
N GLN A 36 10.79 7.96 -2.00
CA GLN A 36 10.32 7.36 -0.76
C GLN A 36 9.13 6.45 -1.03
N VAL A 37 9.05 5.36 -0.29
CA VAL A 37 7.97 4.38 -0.43
C VAL A 37 7.13 4.34 0.83
N THR A 38 5.82 4.35 0.65
CA THR A 38 4.86 4.06 1.71
C THR A 38 4.08 2.81 1.33
N ALA A 39 4.09 1.82 2.19
CA ALA A 39 3.26 0.64 2.02
C ALA A 39 1.88 0.93 2.60
N LEU A 40 0.85 0.69 1.79
CA LEU A 40 -0.53 0.83 2.22
C LEU A 40 -1.16 -0.54 2.39
N TYR A 41 -1.67 -0.80 3.57
CA TYR A 41 -2.44 -2.01 3.87
C TYR A 41 -3.89 -1.59 4.09
N VAL A 42 -4.78 -2.04 3.21
CA VAL A 42 -6.21 -1.82 3.37
C VAL A 42 -6.81 -3.11 3.93
N VAL A 43 -7.39 -3.03 5.09
CA VAL A 43 -8.01 -4.18 5.76
C VAL A 43 -9.52 -4.03 5.78
N GLU A 44 -10.24 -5.13 5.88
CA GLU A 44 -11.70 -5.08 5.94
C GLU A 44 -12.18 -4.40 7.21
N GLU A 45 -11.56 -4.76 8.32
CA GLU A 45 -11.84 -4.15 9.61
C GLU A 45 -10.55 -3.87 10.35
N LEU A 46 -10.48 -2.70 10.94
CA LEU A 46 -9.43 -2.40 11.90
C LEU A 46 -9.86 -2.90 13.27
N PRO A 47 -8.92 -3.46 14.07
CA PRO A 47 -9.19 -3.70 15.48
C PRO A 47 -9.77 -2.47 16.14
N GLU A 48 -10.66 -2.67 17.08
CA GLU A 48 -11.44 -1.58 17.70
C GLU A 48 -10.56 -0.45 18.22
N GLY A 49 -9.43 -0.79 18.82
CA GLY A 49 -8.49 0.21 19.34
C GLY A 49 -7.76 1.02 18.27
N LEU A 50 -7.82 0.59 17.01
CA LEU A 50 -7.18 1.28 15.90
C LEU A 50 -8.19 2.03 15.02
N ARG A 51 -9.48 1.90 15.28
CA ARG A 51 -10.51 2.59 14.51
C ARG A 51 -10.43 4.10 14.71
N GLY A 52 -10.57 4.83 13.62
CA GLY A 52 -10.52 6.28 13.64
C GLY A 52 -9.13 6.87 13.81
N LEU A 53 -8.12 6.01 13.86
CA LEU A 53 -6.73 6.45 13.92
C LEU A 53 -6.13 6.33 12.53
N ASP A 54 -5.79 7.45 11.95
CA ASP A 54 -4.83 7.47 10.87
C ASP A 54 -3.52 7.04 11.50
N LEU A 55 -3.11 5.80 11.24
CA LEU A 55 -1.85 5.30 11.74
C LEU A 55 -0.75 5.60 10.72
N PRO A 56 -0.13 6.77 10.79
CA PRO A 56 1.12 6.91 10.08
C PRO A 56 2.09 5.91 10.71
N ALA A 57 2.93 5.31 9.90
CA ALA A 57 3.94 4.35 10.29
C ALA A 57 4.84 4.82 11.44
N LEU A 58 4.67 6.03 11.83
CA LEU A 58 5.49 6.75 12.78
C LEU A 58 4.91 6.79 14.19
N ARG A 59 3.75 6.16 14.42
CA ARG A 59 3.24 6.10 15.78
C ARG A 59 4.10 5.16 16.61
N PRO A 60 4.60 5.62 17.75
CA PRO A 60 5.30 4.73 18.65
C PRO A 60 4.38 3.56 19.06
N GLU A 61 4.95 2.38 19.19
CA GLU A 61 4.18 1.18 19.57
C GLU A 61 3.44 1.36 20.89
N ASP A 62 4.01 2.15 21.80
CA ASP A 62 3.42 2.43 23.10
C ASP A 62 2.15 3.28 23.04
N GLU A 63 1.88 3.93 21.92
CA GLU A 63 0.62 4.64 21.71
C GLU A 63 -0.50 3.75 21.18
N VAL A 64 -0.20 2.50 20.90
CA VAL A 64 -1.15 1.53 20.36
C VAL A 64 -1.54 0.56 21.49
N PRO A 65 -2.83 0.26 21.66
CA PRO A 65 -3.24 -0.72 22.66
C PRO A 65 -2.48 -2.04 22.50
N GLU A 66 -2.09 -2.64 23.62
CA GLU A 66 -1.22 -3.80 23.64
C GLU A 66 -1.71 -4.96 22.74
N ARG A 67 -3.01 -5.20 22.75
CA ARG A 67 -3.61 -6.28 21.94
C ARG A 67 -3.50 -6.07 20.42
N GLU A 68 -3.36 -4.82 19.98
CA GLU A 68 -3.21 -4.50 18.56
C GLU A 68 -1.73 -4.33 18.15
N GLN A 69 -0.83 -4.26 19.11
CA GLN A 69 0.61 -4.09 18.84
C GLN A 69 1.17 -5.23 18.00
N GLU A 70 0.73 -6.46 18.27
CA GLU A 70 1.19 -7.62 17.52
C GLU A 70 0.81 -7.54 16.03
N ALA A 71 -0.43 -7.16 15.73
CA ALA A 71 -0.88 -7.01 14.35
C ALA A 71 -0.10 -5.91 13.62
N LEU A 72 0.09 -4.78 14.28
CA LEU A 72 0.86 -3.67 13.72
C LEU A 72 2.32 -4.07 13.50
N ARG A 73 2.90 -4.82 14.43
CA ARG A 73 4.27 -5.30 14.32
C ARG A 73 4.44 -6.22 13.12
N ARG A 74 3.49 -7.11 12.87
CA ARG A 74 3.53 -8.01 11.70
C ARG A 74 3.50 -7.23 10.40
N LEU A 75 2.64 -6.22 10.29
CA LEU A 75 2.57 -5.38 9.10
C LEU A 75 3.86 -4.58 8.90
N ARG A 76 4.41 -4.07 9.97
CA ARG A 76 5.68 -3.33 9.95
C ARG A 76 6.84 -4.23 9.52
N ASP A 77 6.90 -5.45 10.06
CA ASP A 77 7.93 -6.41 9.69
C ASP A 77 7.81 -6.80 8.22
N HIS A 78 6.59 -7.02 7.74
CA HIS A 78 6.33 -7.32 6.34
C HIS A 78 6.84 -6.19 5.43
N ALA A 79 6.52 -4.95 5.78
CA ALA A 79 6.97 -3.80 5.01
C ALA A 79 8.50 -3.68 5.01
N ARG A 80 9.13 -3.86 6.15
CA ARG A 80 10.59 -3.78 6.26
C ARG A 80 11.31 -4.89 5.50
N GLU A 81 10.80 -6.11 5.59
CA GLU A 81 11.39 -7.24 4.89
C GLU A 81 11.30 -7.11 3.37
N ASN A 82 10.21 -6.58 2.88
CA ASN A 82 9.93 -6.54 1.45
C ASN A 82 10.31 -5.20 0.78
N LEU A 83 10.26 -4.10 1.52
CA LEU A 83 10.48 -2.76 0.97
C LEU A 83 11.72 -2.07 1.53
N GLY A 84 12.29 -2.59 2.60
CA GLY A 84 13.45 -2.02 3.25
C GLY A 84 13.10 -1.22 4.50
N PRO A 85 14.13 -0.83 5.29
CA PRO A 85 13.92 -0.22 6.60
C PRO A 85 13.37 1.21 6.55
N ASP A 86 13.51 1.87 5.42
CA ASP A 86 13.06 3.26 5.28
C ASP A 86 11.64 3.40 4.75
N ALA A 87 10.98 2.29 4.43
CA ALA A 87 9.60 2.32 3.93
C ALA A 87 8.63 2.75 5.03
N GLY A 88 7.74 3.67 4.68
CA GLY A 88 6.64 4.04 5.56
C GLY A 88 5.55 2.97 5.53
N LEU A 89 4.72 2.99 6.55
CA LEU A 89 3.60 2.07 6.69
C LEU A 89 2.32 2.86 6.95
N TYR A 90 1.28 2.57 6.19
CA TYR A 90 -0.03 3.15 6.42
C TYR A 90 -1.07 2.03 6.41
N VAL A 91 -1.90 1.98 7.44
CA VAL A 91 -2.96 0.97 7.55
C VAL A 91 -4.30 1.68 7.60
N THR A 92 -5.23 1.24 6.79
CA THR A 92 -6.57 1.81 6.75
C THR A 92 -7.59 0.70 6.57
N ALA A 93 -8.84 0.98 6.89
CA ALA A 93 -9.94 0.05 6.69
C ALA A 93 -10.94 0.64 5.71
N GLY A 94 -11.52 -0.19 4.89
CA GLY A 94 -12.56 0.24 3.97
C GLY A 94 -12.49 -0.47 2.63
N GLU A 95 -13.09 0.15 1.64
CA GLU A 95 -13.10 -0.34 0.27
C GLU A 95 -11.75 -0.01 -0.38
N PRO A 96 -11.04 -1.03 -0.92
CA PRO A 96 -9.64 -0.86 -1.34
C PRO A 96 -9.40 0.27 -2.32
N ALA A 97 -10.15 0.35 -3.41
CA ALA A 97 -9.93 1.37 -4.43
C ALA A 97 -10.12 2.78 -3.84
N ARG A 98 -11.16 2.95 -3.06
CA ARG A 98 -11.47 4.25 -2.42
C ARG A 98 -10.35 4.67 -1.48
N GLU A 99 -9.85 3.74 -0.67
CA GLU A 99 -8.79 4.04 0.30
C GLU A 99 -7.46 4.32 -0.37
N ILE A 100 -7.12 3.58 -1.42
CA ILE A 100 -5.91 3.85 -2.22
C ILE A 100 -5.96 5.27 -2.79
N LEU A 101 -7.08 5.64 -3.41
CA LEU A 101 -7.26 6.95 -4.01
C LEU A 101 -7.21 8.07 -2.96
N ARG A 102 -7.85 7.83 -1.82
CA ARG A 102 -7.88 8.80 -0.72
C ARG A 102 -6.48 9.07 -0.17
N VAL A 103 -5.75 8.00 0.15
CA VAL A 103 -4.41 8.12 0.73
C VAL A 103 -3.44 8.75 -0.27
N ALA A 104 -3.52 8.35 -1.54
CA ALA A 104 -2.68 8.93 -2.58
C ALA A 104 -2.87 10.45 -2.68
N ARG A 105 -4.11 10.91 -2.63
CA ARG A 105 -4.43 12.33 -2.67
C ARG A 105 -3.98 13.06 -1.39
N GLU A 106 -4.32 12.52 -0.24
CA GLU A 106 -4.05 13.17 1.04
C GLU A 106 -2.56 13.26 1.36
N ARG A 107 -1.79 12.31 0.89
CA ARG A 107 -0.35 12.26 1.15
C ARG A 107 0.51 12.82 0.01
N GLY A 108 -0.11 13.34 -1.03
CA GLY A 108 0.64 13.90 -2.16
C GLY A 108 1.52 12.88 -2.86
N ILE A 109 1.01 11.68 -3.07
CA ILE A 109 1.72 10.60 -3.73
C ILE A 109 1.89 10.91 -5.22
N ASP A 110 3.06 10.61 -5.75
CA ASP A 110 3.40 10.87 -7.15
C ASP A 110 3.15 9.66 -8.05
N LEU A 111 3.20 8.45 -7.50
CA LEU A 111 3.02 7.20 -8.25
C LEU A 111 2.37 6.16 -7.33
N VAL A 112 1.33 5.51 -7.82
CA VAL A 112 0.71 4.37 -7.14
C VAL A 112 1.16 3.09 -7.84
N ILE A 113 1.60 2.11 -7.05
CA ILE A 113 1.96 0.78 -7.56
C ILE A 113 1.02 -0.26 -6.96
N MET A 114 0.51 -1.14 -7.80
CA MET A 114 -0.42 -2.19 -7.41
C MET A 114 -0.03 -3.50 -8.09
N GLY A 115 -0.33 -4.60 -7.44
CA GLY A 115 -0.25 -5.91 -8.08
C GLY A 115 -1.44 -6.15 -8.99
N ASN A 116 -1.18 -6.73 -10.14
CA ASN A 116 -2.22 -7.22 -11.04
C ASN A 116 -2.21 -8.74 -11.01
N HIS A 117 -3.16 -9.32 -10.29
CA HIS A 117 -3.27 -10.77 -10.14
C HIS A 117 -3.86 -11.46 -11.36
N GLY A 118 -4.26 -10.69 -12.36
CA GLY A 118 -4.64 -11.20 -13.66
C GLY A 118 -5.91 -12.04 -13.64
N ARG A 119 -5.83 -13.25 -14.16
CA ARG A 119 -6.99 -14.00 -14.63
C ARG A 119 -7.39 -15.19 -13.78
N LYS A 120 -6.79 -15.43 -12.63
CA LYS A 120 -6.99 -16.69 -11.93
C LYS A 120 -7.91 -16.57 -10.72
N GLY A 121 -8.93 -17.41 -10.68
CA GLY A 121 -9.79 -17.63 -9.54
C GLY A 121 -10.78 -16.54 -9.22
N LEU A 122 -11.45 -16.69 -8.10
CA LEU A 122 -12.48 -15.77 -7.61
C LEU A 122 -11.90 -14.40 -7.22
N ALA A 123 -10.69 -14.40 -6.75
CA ALA A 123 -9.96 -13.17 -6.44
C ALA A 123 -9.80 -12.25 -7.65
N LYS A 124 -9.80 -12.82 -8.83
CA LYS A 124 -9.74 -12.13 -10.11
C LYS A 124 -10.77 -10.99 -10.24
N ALA A 125 -12.01 -11.25 -9.84
CA ALA A 125 -13.07 -10.25 -9.95
C ALA A 125 -12.84 -9.07 -9.03
N LEU A 126 -12.32 -9.31 -7.83
CA LEU A 126 -12.05 -8.27 -6.85
C LEU A 126 -10.82 -7.44 -7.25
N TYR A 127 -9.73 -8.10 -7.60
CA TYR A 127 -8.49 -7.40 -7.94
C TYR A 127 -8.60 -6.66 -9.27
N GLY A 128 -9.24 -7.27 -10.26
CA GLY A 128 -9.48 -6.62 -11.54
C GLY A 128 -10.28 -5.34 -11.38
N SER A 129 -11.31 -5.37 -10.55
CA SER A 129 -12.16 -4.22 -10.30
C SER A 129 -11.42 -3.12 -9.52
N THR A 130 -10.60 -3.47 -8.53
CA THR A 130 -9.82 -2.50 -7.77
C THR A 130 -8.81 -1.79 -8.66
N VAL A 131 -8.05 -2.54 -9.46
CA VAL A 131 -7.08 -1.96 -10.40
C VAL A 131 -7.78 -1.04 -11.40
N GLN A 132 -8.90 -1.47 -11.93
CA GLN A 132 -9.67 -0.69 -12.89
C GLN A 132 -10.16 0.62 -12.27
N GLU A 133 -10.77 0.57 -11.09
CA GLU A 133 -11.26 1.77 -10.41
C GLU A 133 -10.13 2.75 -10.11
N VAL A 134 -9.00 2.25 -9.62
CA VAL A 134 -7.87 3.12 -9.30
C VAL A 134 -7.30 3.75 -10.57
N THR A 135 -7.09 2.97 -11.62
CA THR A 135 -6.53 3.50 -12.88
C THR A 135 -7.45 4.52 -13.54
N GLU A 136 -8.75 4.33 -13.45
CA GLU A 136 -9.71 5.27 -14.04
C GLU A 136 -9.84 6.57 -13.24
N ALA A 137 -9.69 6.52 -11.93
CA ALA A 137 -9.97 7.66 -11.06
C ALA A 137 -8.73 8.36 -10.49
N ALA A 138 -7.55 7.78 -10.63
CA ALA A 138 -6.34 8.34 -10.07
C ALA A 138 -5.93 9.62 -10.78
N ALA A 139 -5.49 10.60 -10.00
CA ALA A 139 -4.92 11.85 -10.51
C ALA A 139 -3.42 11.73 -10.79
N VAL A 140 -2.81 10.61 -10.45
CA VAL A 140 -1.38 10.33 -10.63
C VAL A 140 -1.21 9.04 -11.43
N PRO A 141 -0.04 8.81 -12.01
CA PRO A 141 0.23 7.54 -12.69
C PRO A 141 0.04 6.34 -11.78
N VAL A 142 -0.48 5.26 -12.36
CA VAL A 142 -0.66 3.98 -11.69
C VAL A 142 0.12 2.93 -12.47
N LEU A 143 1.00 2.24 -11.77
CA LEU A 143 1.79 1.18 -12.35
C LEU A 143 1.31 -0.14 -11.77
N THR A 144 0.99 -1.09 -12.64
CA THR A 144 0.58 -2.42 -12.21
C THR A 144 1.69 -3.42 -12.48
N VAL A 145 1.94 -4.28 -11.50
CA VAL A 145 2.96 -5.31 -11.59
C VAL A 145 2.26 -6.67 -11.73
N PRO A 146 2.55 -7.43 -12.78
CA PRO A 146 1.98 -8.77 -12.90
C PRO A 146 2.43 -9.65 -11.73
N VAL A 147 1.48 -10.32 -11.12
CA VAL A 147 1.77 -11.23 -10.00
C VAL A 147 1.54 -12.65 -10.48
N PRO A 148 2.51 -13.56 -10.31
CA PRO A 148 2.33 -14.97 -10.66
C PRO A 148 1.20 -15.54 -9.84
N GLY A 149 0.26 -16.17 -10.51
CA GLY A 149 -0.91 -16.59 -9.86
C GLY A 149 -1.27 -17.94 -9.58
#